data_630d5f4e42eea33689ee7e64b3935e74
#
_entry.id   630d5f4e42eea33689ee7e64b3935e74
#
_cell.length_a   1.000
_cell.length_b   1.000
_cell.length_c   1.000
_cell.angle_alpha   90.00
_cell.angle_beta   90.00
_cell.angle_gamma   90.00
#
_symmetry.space_group_name_H-M   'P 1'
#
loop_
_entity.id
_entity.type
_entity.pdbx_description
1 polymer ?
#
loop_
_entity_poly.entity_id
_entity_poly.type
_entity_poly.pdbx_seq_one_letter_code
_entity_poly.pdbx_strand_id
1 'polypeptide(L)'
;MFLQCLSTASAKNSLDLNDLPAFAEKYLRIQDKQMRTVALRLNSIQRRFLRERTGRDVVLKARQVGISTVEQARMFWRARTGSVSTMTLGKDEENKTRLRLMWQGFRDNLPPELQVKPKYDNAGLITHSDTGSYQVMNVAGPNG
;
A
#
# COMPACT_ATOMS: atom_id res chain seq x y z
N MET A 1 39.77 19.98 12.69
CA MET A 1 39.00 19.98 11.47
C MET A 1 38.09 18.76 11.49
N PHE A 2 36.88 18.89 12.06
CA PHE A 2 35.92 17.79 12.19
C PHE A 2 34.94 17.86 11.01
N LEU A 3 35.02 16.91 10.09
CA LEU A 3 34.02 16.68 9.05
C LEU A 3 32.79 16.10 9.72
N GLN A 4 31.73 16.90 9.81
CA GLN A 4 30.39 16.42 10.11
C GLN A 4 29.89 15.58 8.93
N CYS A 5 29.88 14.29 9.13
CA CYS A 5 29.14 13.36 8.32
C CYS A 5 27.65 13.63 8.59
N LEU A 6 27.02 14.51 7.80
CA LEU A 6 25.60 14.74 7.84
C LEU A 6 24.89 13.47 7.33
N SER A 7 24.37 12.74 8.27
CA SER A 7 23.55 11.55 8.09
C SER A 7 22.36 11.86 7.15
N THR A 8 22.36 11.23 6.00
CA THR A 8 21.21 11.20 5.05
C THR A 8 19.97 10.47 5.59
N ALA A 9 20.00 10.08 6.87
CA ALA A 9 18.86 9.48 7.58
C ALA A 9 17.78 10.50 7.97
N SER A 10 18.08 11.81 7.97
CA SER A 10 17.16 12.84 8.45
C SER A 10 16.04 13.20 7.47
N ALA A 11 16.20 12.94 6.18
CA ALA A 11 15.15 13.26 5.18
C ALA A 11 13.96 12.26 5.19
N LYS A 12 14.15 11.06 5.72
CA LYS A 12 13.06 10.07 5.84
C LYS A 12 12.11 10.37 7.00
N ASN A 13 12.49 11.18 7.96
CA ASN A 13 11.69 11.48 9.16
C ASN A 13 10.73 12.66 9.03
N SER A 14 10.74 13.38 7.91
CA SER A 14 9.81 14.51 7.68
C SER A 14 8.60 14.14 6.83
N LEU A 15 8.52 12.90 6.38
CA LEU A 15 7.33 12.37 5.70
C LEU A 15 6.29 12.06 6.77
N ASP A 16 5.04 12.44 6.55
CA ASP A 16 3.89 12.09 7.41
C ASP A 16 3.63 10.57 7.40
N LEU A 17 4.67 9.81 7.78
CA LEU A 17 4.67 8.34 7.74
C LEU A 17 3.80 7.74 8.86
N ASN A 18 3.37 8.56 9.82
CA ASN A 18 2.58 8.11 10.97
C ASN A 18 1.07 8.19 10.74
N ASP A 19 0.63 8.86 9.68
CA ASP A 19 -0.79 9.01 9.36
C ASP A 19 -1.10 8.51 7.94
N LEU A 20 -1.76 7.36 7.84
CA LEU A 20 -2.14 6.77 6.56
C LEU A 20 -3.04 7.70 5.71
N PRO A 21 -4.07 8.40 6.22
CA PRO A 21 -4.84 9.34 5.43
C PRO A 21 -3.99 10.42 4.76
N ALA A 22 -3.07 11.06 5.49
CA ALA A 22 -2.18 12.08 4.96
C ALA A 22 -1.22 11.50 3.92
N PHE A 23 -0.61 10.34 4.21
CA PHE A 23 0.25 9.62 3.27
C PHE A 23 -0.50 9.25 1.98
N ALA A 24 -1.71 8.72 2.09
CA ALA A 24 -2.51 8.31 0.95
C ALA A 24 -2.87 9.50 0.04
N GLU A 25 -3.34 10.58 0.60
CA GLU A 25 -3.68 11.78 -0.17
C GLU A 25 -2.47 12.41 -0.85
N LYS A 26 -1.34 12.45 -0.17
CA LYS A 26 -0.11 13.06 -0.67
C LYS A 26 0.58 12.21 -1.74
N TYR A 27 0.70 10.91 -1.52
CA TYR A 27 1.57 10.04 -2.29
C TYR A 27 0.86 8.96 -3.12
N LEU A 28 -0.31 8.46 -2.68
CA LEU A 28 -0.95 7.38 -3.40
C LEU A 28 -1.87 7.89 -4.50
N ARG A 29 -1.83 7.20 -5.62
CA ARG A 29 -2.65 7.51 -6.79
C ARG A 29 -3.49 6.30 -7.15
N ILE A 30 -4.74 6.55 -7.52
CA ILE A 30 -5.68 5.56 -8.03
C ILE A 30 -6.28 6.04 -9.34
N GLN A 31 -6.86 5.12 -10.08
CA GLN A 31 -7.68 5.48 -11.23
C GLN A 31 -9.13 5.67 -10.82
N ASP A 32 -9.72 6.77 -11.24
CA ASP A 32 -11.14 7.02 -11.09
C ASP A 32 -11.98 6.26 -12.14
N LYS A 33 -13.31 6.44 -12.11
CA LYS A 33 -14.22 5.79 -13.07
C LYS A 33 -13.99 6.23 -14.52
N GLN A 34 -13.35 7.34 -14.74
CA GLN A 34 -12.98 7.89 -16.04
C GLN A 34 -11.53 7.54 -16.43
N MET A 35 -10.90 6.60 -15.72
CA MET A 35 -9.50 6.19 -15.93
C MET A 35 -8.47 7.30 -15.73
N ARG A 36 -8.81 8.37 -15.01
CA ARG A 36 -7.87 9.44 -14.66
C ARG A 36 -7.13 9.09 -13.37
N THR A 37 -5.86 9.38 -13.33
CA THR A 37 -5.04 9.22 -12.14
C THR A 37 -5.31 10.36 -11.15
N VAL A 38 -5.85 10.02 -9.98
CA VAL A 38 -6.22 10.97 -8.94
C VAL A 38 -5.62 10.58 -7.58
N ALA A 39 -5.47 11.55 -6.69
CA ALA A 39 -5.02 11.28 -5.32
C ALA A 39 -6.02 10.38 -4.57
N LEU A 40 -5.50 9.45 -3.76
CA LEU A 40 -6.34 8.61 -2.92
C LEU A 40 -6.82 9.39 -1.69
N ARG A 41 -8.00 9.98 -1.81
CA ARG A 41 -8.69 10.65 -0.70
C ARG A 41 -9.66 9.69 -0.04
N LEU A 42 -9.43 9.41 1.24
CA LEU A 42 -10.29 8.49 1.99
C LEU A 42 -11.66 9.11 2.26
N ASN A 43 -12.71 8.40 1.91
CA ASN A 43 -14.07 8.78 2.25
C ASN A 43 -14.40 8.53 3.73
N SER A 44 -15.57 8.98 4.19
CA SER A 44 -15.98 8.85 5.60
C SER A 44 -16.06 7.39 6.08
N ILE A 45 -16.52 6.47 5.22
CA ILE A 45 -16.63 5.03 5.54
C ILE A 45 -15.23 4.43 5.72
N GLN A 46 -14.30 4.74 4.83
CA GLN A 46 -12.91 4.27 4.91
C GLN A 46 -12.19 4.81 6.15
N ARG A 47 -12.38 6.10 6.48
CA ARG A 47 -11.83 6.71 7.70
C ARG A 47 -12.41 6.06 8.97
N ARG A 48 -13.72 5.81 8.98
CA ARG A 48 -14.40 5.10 10.06
C ARG A 48 -13.83 3.69 10.22
N PHE A 49 -13.72 2.94 9.15
CA PHE A 49 -13.14 1.59 9.15
C PHE A 49 -11.72 1.58 9.75
N LEU A 50 -10.84 2.49 9.32
CA LEU A 50 -9.48 2.58 9.86
C LEU A 50 -9.46 2.87 11.36
N ARG A 51 -10.38 3.68 11.85
CA ARG A 51 -10.47 4.07 13.25
C ARG A 51 -11.04 2.95 14.16
N GLU A 52 -12.01 2.19 13.63
CA GLU A 52 -12.77 1.18 14.42
C GLU A 52 -12.17 -0.23 14.33
N ARG A 53 -11.17 -0.45 13.49
CA ARG A 53 -10.59 -1.79 13.33
C ARG A 53 -9.84 -2.27 14.56
N THR A 54 -9.93 -3.58 14.82
CA THR A 54 -9.33 -4.25 15.98
C THR A 54 -8.11 -5.13 15.63
N GLY A 55 -7.88 -5.36 14.32
CA GLY A 55 -6.81 -6.23 13.82
C GLY A 55 -7.28 -7.62 13.39
N ARG A 56 -8.46 -8.05 13.84
CA ARG A 56 -9.17 -9.26 13.37
C ARG A 56 -10.60 -8.88 13.06
N ASP A 57 -10.83 -8.34 11.87
CA ASP A 57 -12.08 -7.72 11.52
C ASP A 57 -12.76 -8.49 10.37
N VAL A 58 -14.07 -8.72 10.51
CA VAL A 58 -14.94 -9.18 9.43
C VAL A 58 -15.76 -7.99 8.96
N VAL A 59 -15.63 -7.65 7.68
CA VAL A 59 -16.27 -6.46 7.12
C VAL A 59 -17.39 -6.85 6.18
N LEU A 60 -18.63 -6.72 6.66
CA LEU A 60 -19.81 -6.80 5.80
C LEU A 60 -20.06 -5.43 5.18
N LYS A 61 -19.99 -5.35 3.87
CA LYS A 61 -20.08 -4.07 3.15
C LYS A 61 -20.83 -4.19 1.83
N ALA A 62 -21.45 -3.09 1.41
CA ALA A 62 -21.94 -2.92 0.06
C ALA A 62 -20.78 -2.92 -0.96
N ARG A 63 -21.11 -3.16 -2.23
CA ARG A 63 -20.12 -3.03 -3.32
C ARG A 63 -19.63 -1.59 -3.44
N GLN A 64 -18.40 -1.42 -3.91
CA GLN A 64 -17.79 -0.13 -4.29
C GLN A 64 -17.60 0.91 -3.18
N VAL A 65 -17.66 0.54 -1.90
CA VAL A 65 -17.32 1.45 -0.79
C VAL A 65 -15.81 1.63 -0.59
N GLY A 66 -14.98 0.92 -1.36
CA GLY A 66 -13.53 1.11 -1.41
C GLY A 66 -12.74 0.54 -0.21
N ILE A 67 -13.31 -0.38 0.57
CA ILE A 67 -12.59 -1.02 1.70
C ILE A 67 -11.35 -1.79 1.22
N SER A 68 -11.46 -2.54 0.13
CA SER A 68 -10.29 -3.24 -0.43
C SER A 68 -9.17 -2.26 -0.82
N THR A 69 -9.53 -1.09 -1.35
CA THR A 69 -8.57 -0.06 -1.73
C THR A 69 -7.85 0.51 -0.51
N VAL A 70 -8.57 0.83 0.56
CA VAL A 70 -7.94 1.37 1.77
C VAL A 70 -7.10 0.32 2.49
N GLU A 71 -7.49 -0.97 2.49
CA GLU A 71 -6.66 -2.03 3.05
C GLU A 71 -5.38 -2.25 2.23
N GLN A 72 -5.44 -2.25 0.91
CA GLN A 72 -4.25 -2.33 0.07
C GLN A 72 -3.33 -1.11 0.29
N ALA A 73 -3.90 0.09 0.39
CA ALA A 73 -3.14 1.29 0.70
C ALA A 73 -2.47 1.21 2.08
N ARG A 74 -3.16 0.67 3.09
CA ARG A 74 -2.62 0.48 4.43
C ARG A 74 -1.47 -0.55 4.45
N MET A 75 -1.64 -1.67 3.78
CA MET A 75 -0.59 -2.68 3.67
C MET A 75 0.64 -2.11 2.95
N PHE A 76 0.43 -1.39 1.84
CA PHE A 76 1.48 -0.72 1.09
C PHE A 76 2.21 0.32 1.97
N TRP A 77 1.48 1.19 2.64
CA TRP A 77 2.03 2.17 3.57
C TRP A 77 2.90 1.51 4.65
N ARG A 78 2.39 0.47 5.31
CA ARG A 78 3.17 -0.26 6.31
C ARG A 78 4.42 -0.91 5.74
N ALA A 79 4.35 -1.47 4.54
CA ALA A 79 5.51 -2.04 3.86
C ALA A 79 6.56 -0.97 3.50
N ARG A 80 6.14 0.29 3.30
CA ARG A 80 7.03 1.42 3.02
C ARG A 80 7.59 2.10 4.26
N THR A 81 6.93 1.97 5.40
CA THR A 81 7.31 2.65 6.65
C THR A 81 7.96 1.74 7.68
N GLY A 82 7.87 0.43 7.49
CA GLY A 82 8.44 -0.55 8.40
C GLY A 82 8.72 -1.89 7.74
N SER A 83 9.32 -2.81 8.45
CA SER A 83 9.55 -4.17 7.99
C SER A 83 8.33 -5.03 8.33
N VAL A 84 7.46 -5.28 7.36
CA VAL A 84 6.26 -6.10 7.53
C VAL A 84 6.04 -7.05 6.34
N SER A 85 5.57 -8.24 6.66
CA SER A 85 5.08 -9.19 5.67
C SER A 85 3.57 -9.10 5.60
N THR A 86 3.04 -9.02 4.39
CA THR A 86 1.60 -8.95 4.15
C THR A 86 1.16 -10.02 3.17
N MET A 87 -0.06 -10.51 3.33
CA MET A 87 -0.68 -11.45 2.40
C MET A 87 -2.07 -10.95 2.01
N THR A 88 -2.38 -11.04 0.74
CA THR A 88 -3.72 -10.79 0.21
C THR A 88 -4.20 -12.01 -0.55
N LEU A 89 -5.40 -12.47 -0.22
CA LEU A 89 -6.08 -13.53 -0.95
C LEU A 89 -7.20 -12.95 -1.80
N GLY A 90 -7.10 -13.11 -3.10
CA GLY A 90 -8.19 -12.84 -4.04
C GLY A 90 -9.15 -14.02 -4.11
N LYS A 91 -10.41 -13.78 -4.41
CA LYS A 91 -11.39 -14.85 -4.64
C LYS A 91 -11.11 -15.66 -5.91
N ASP A 92 -10.46 -15.06 -6.90
CA ASP A 92 -10.11 -15.60 -8.21
C ASP A 92 -8.87 -14.88 -8.78
N GLU A 93 -8.34 -15.38 -9.90
CA GLU A 93 -7.14 -14.81 -10.57
C GLU A 93 -7.36 -13.38 -11.06
N GLU A 94 -8.56 -13.04 -11.53
CA GLU A 94 -8.89 -11.67 -11.95
C GLU A 94 -8.80 -10.70 -10.76
N ASN A 95 -9.37 -11.09 -9.63
CA ASN A 95 -9.33 -10.28 -8.42
C ASN A 95 -7.91 -10.12 -7.89
N LYS A 96 -7.12 -11.21 -7.87
CA LYS A 96 -5.69 -11.17 -7.52
C LYS A 96 -4.92 -10.20 -8.42
N THR A 97 -5.09 -10.32 -9.73
CA THR A 97 -4.44 -9.44 -10.71
C THR A 97 -4.81 -7.98 -10.49
N ARG A 98 -6.08 -7.68 -10.25
CA ARG A 98 -6.56 -6.31 -9.98
C ARG A 98 -5.92 -5.72 -8.72
N LEU A 99 -5.82 -6.49 -7.64
CA LEU A 99 -5.17 -6.05 -6.40
C LEU A 99 -3.68 -5.82 -6.60
N ARG A 100 -3.02 -6.66 -7.39
CA ARG A 100 -1.61 -6.49 -7.75
C ARG A 100 -1.36 -5.23 -8.58
N LEU A 101 -2.19 -4.97 -9.59
CA LEU A 101 -2.10 -3.75 -10.39
C LEU A 101 -2.31 -2.49 -9.54
N MET A 102 -3.16 -2.56 -8.52
CA MET A 102 -3.32 -1.45 -7.56
C MET A 102 -2.01 -1.16 -6.80
N TRP A 103 -1.31 -2.18 -6.32
CA TRP A 103 -0.01 -2.04 -5.68
C TRP A 103 1.06 -1.49 -6.60
N GLN A 104 1.10 -1.97 -7.83
CA GLN A 104 2.00 -1.42 -8.86
C GLN A 104 1.69 0.06 -9.09
N GLY A 105 0.41 0.41 -9.22
CA GLY A 105 -0.02 1.80 -9.37
C GLY A 105 0.40 2.68 -8.19
N PHE A 106 0.30 2.19 -6.96
CA PHE A 106 0.81 2.92 -5.79
C PHE A 106 2.32 3.15 -5.89
N ARG A 107 3.09 2.13 -6.22
CA ARG A 107 4.55 2.21 -6.34
C ARG A 107 4.98 3.13 -7.48
N ASP A 108 4.43 2.93 -8.65
CA ASP A 108 4.88 3.60 -9.88
C ASP A 108 4.51 5.09 -9.90
N ASN A 109 3.52 5.50 -9.12
CA ASN A 109 3.13 6.90 -8.95
C ASN A 109 3.75 7.58 -7.71
N LEU A 110 4.63 6.91 -6.96
CA LEU A 110 5.39 7.57 -5.91
C LEU A 110 6.37 8.58 -6.51
N PRO A 111 6.68 9.67 -5.80
CA PRO A 111 7.77 10.57 -6.17
C PRO A 111 9.10 9.80 -6.30
N PRO A 112 10.00 10.21 -7.20
CA PRO A 112 11.25 9.49 -7.46
C PRO A 112 12.09 9.21 -6.22
N GLU A 113 12.09 10.12 -5.25
CA GLU A 113 12.81 9.99 -3.96
C GLU A 113 12.23 8.90 -3.05
N LEU A 114 10.99 8.47 -3.27
CA LEU A 114 10.32 7.40 -2.53
C LEU A 114 10.24 6.10 -3.32
N GLN A 115 10.57 6.12 -4.60
CA GLN A 115 10.57 4.92 -5.42
C GLN A 115 11.76 4.04 -5.05
N VAL A 116 11.47 2.77 -4.76
CA VAL A 116 12.48 1.73 -4.54
C VAL A 116 12.20 0.60 -5.49
N LYS A 117 13.22 0.19 -6.24
CA LYS A 117 13.11 -0.96 -7.11
C LYS A 117 12.87 -2.21 -6.27
N PRO A 118 11.83 -3.01 -6.58
CA PRO A 118 11.62 -4.26 -5.87
C PRO A 118 12.78 -5.24 -6.18
N LYS A 119 13.17 -6.02 -5.18
CA LYS A 119 14.14 -7.12 -5.39
C LYS A 119 13.49 -8.24 -6.21
N TYR A 120 12.22 -8.52 -5.92
CA TYR A 120 11.38 -9.44 -6.68
C TYR A 120 10.04 -8.78 -6.96
N ASP A 121 9.56 -8.91 -8.19
CA ASP A 121 8.26 -8.45 -8.64
C ASP A 121 7.69 -9.45 -9.66
N ASN A 122 7.02 -10.49 -9.14
CA ASN A 122 6.37 -11.50 -9.96
C ASN A 122 4.88 -11.60 -9.64
N ALA A 123 4.15 -12.51 -10.28
CA ALA A 123 2.71 -12.63 -10.16
C ALA A 123 2.19 -12.85 -8.71
N GLY A 124 3.02 -13.40 -7.82
CA GLY A 124 2.62 -13.74 -6.45
C GLY A 124 3.41 -13.03 -5.34
N LEU A 125 4.53 -12.35 -5.68
CA LEU A 125 5.42 -11.80 -4.67
C LEU A 125 5.99 -10.45 -5.12
N ILE A 126 5.88 -9.46 -4.26
CA ILE A 126 6.55 -8.16 -4.38
C ILE A 126 7.40 -7.95 -3.13
N THR A 127 8.67 -7.61 -3.29
CA THR A 127 9.57 -7.31 -2.17
C THR A 127 10.08 -5.88 -2.24
N HIS A 128 10.24 -5.27 -1.08
CA HIS A 128 10.84 -3.94 -0.92
C HIS A 128 12.25 -4.09 -0.37
N SER A 129 13.25 -3.72 -1.18
CA SER A 129 14.65 -3.93 -0.83
C SER A 129 15.17 -3.05 0.29
N ASP A 130 14.54 -1.89 0.50
CA ASP A 130 14.93 -0.90 1.53
C ASP A 130 14.38 -1.21 2.92
N THR A 131 13.19 -1.80 3.02
CA THR A 131 12.54 -2.14 4.30
C THR A 131 12.59 -3.64 4.62
N GLY A 132 12.94 -4.48 3.65
CA GLY A 132 12.84 -5.94 3.77
C GLY A 132 11.40 -6.46 3.80
N SER A 133 10.43 -5.59 3.57
CA SER A 133 9.01 -5.96 3.52
C SER A 133 8.69 -6.77 2.28
N TYR A 134 7.69 -7.65 2.39
CA TYR A 134 7.17 -8.34 1.22
C TYR A 134 5.64 -8.46 1.25
N GLN A 135 5.06 -8.50 0.05
CA GLN A 135 3.65 -8.74 -0.18
C GLN A 135 3.48 -10.03 -0.97
N VAL A 136 2.74 -10.97 -0.41
CA VAL A 136 2.27 -12.17 -1.10
C VAL A 136 0.85 -11.93 -1.59
N MET A 137 0.57 -12.30 -2.84
CA MET A 137 -0.77 -12.30 -3.41
C MET A 137 -1.10 -13.67 -3.98
N ASN A 138 -2.19 -14.26 -3.52
CA ASN A 138 -2.62 -15.57 -3.96
C ASN A 138 -4.14 -15.63 -4.12
N VAL A 139 -4.65 -16.73 -4.63
CA VAL A 139 -6.08 -17.01 -4.74
C VAL A 139 -6.54 -17.88 -3.59
N ALA A 140 -7.68 -17.53 -2.99
CA ALA A 140 -8.32 -18.36 -1.98
C ALA A 140 -9.02 -19.54 -2.68
N GLY A 141 -8.54 -20.77 -2.45
CA GLY A 141 -9.12 -21.96 -3.04
C GLY A 141 -8.47 -23.23 -2.52
N PRO A 142 -9.05 -24.42 -2.82
CA PRO A 142 -8.53 -25.70 -2.36
C PRO A 142 -7.14 -26.05 -2.92
N ASN A 143 -6.68 -25.31 -3.92
CA ASN A 143 -5.36 -25.48 -4.56
C ASN A 143 -4.50 -24.21 -4.47
N GLY A 144 -4.82 -23.29 -3.59
CA GLY A 144 -4.04 -22.05 -3.35
C GLY A 144 -3.08 -22.16 -2.18
#